data_c6f9d96341daef5d8075331dabc15acf
#
_entry.id   c6f9d96341daef5d8075331dabc15acf
#
_cell.length_a   1.000
_cell.length_b   1.000
_cell.length_c   1.000
_cell.angle_alpha   90.00
_cell.angle_beta   90.00
_cell.angle_gamma   90.00
#
_symmetry.space_group_name_H-M   'P 1'
#
loop_
_entity.id
_entity.type
_entity.pdbx_description
1 polymer ?
#
loop_
_entity_poly.entity_id
_entity_poly.type
_entity_poly.pdbx_seq_one_letter_code
_entity_poly.pdbx_strand_id
1 'polypeptide(L)'
;MSHALNIAAANVNAPRIDDSTPRSLPSLAGMGRTQLREAALACGVEERKAKMRANQLFGWIYHYGSTSFDEMTNIDKETRGRLAAHYTLDRPRILERLVSTDGTRKYLIELAPGVECETVFIPDVARSGALCVSSQVGCTLNCTFCHTGTQALVRNLTAAEIVAQVMIARDDLAEWPSSNADRKVTNIVFMGMGEPLYNLDHVSDSIDTISDPEGMAIGRRRITVSTSGVVPKISELGTRTNTMLAISLHATNDALRDELVPLNKKYPLKMLMDAIRAYPGLNNSRRITFEYVMLKGVNDSLAEARALVKLLKGVPAKINLIP
;
A
#
# COMPACT_ATOMS: atom_id res chain seq x y z
N MET A 1 0.33 43.56 -6.01
CA MET A 1 -1.13 43.35 -6.03
C MET A 1 -1.38 41.91 -5.65
N SER A 2 -1.90 41.71 -4.44
CA SER A 2 -2.10 40.43 -3.79
C SER A 2 -3.40 39.81 -4.31
N HIS A 3 -3.33 38.62 -4.91
CA HIS A 3 -4.51 37.79 -5.12
C HIS A 3 -4.55 36.72 -4.02
N ALA A 4 -5.26 37.04 -2.94
CA ALA A 4 -5.68 36.08 -1.94
C ALA A 4 -6.76 35.19 -2.55
N LEU A 5 -6.48 33.90 -2.76
CA LEU A 5 -7.48 32.90 -3.05
C LEU A 5 -8.24 32.58 -1.74
N ASN A 6 -9.48 33.04 -1.71
CA ASN A 6 -10.46 32.71 -0.67
C ASN A 6 -10.89 31.26 -0.87
N ILE A 7 -10.32 30.32 -0.10
CA ILE A 7 -10.83 28.95 -0.03
C ILE A 7 -11.86 28.92 1.10
N ALA A 8 -13.13 28.91 0.71
CA ALA A 8 -14.24 28.68 1.64
C ALA A 8 -14.07 27.30 2.29
N ALA A 9 -14.09 27.28 3.62
CA ALA A 9 -14.10 26.05 4.39
C ALA A 9 -15.36 25.22 4.04
N ALA A 10 -15.17 24.12 3.33
CA ALA A 10 -16.23 23.14 3.13
C ALA A 10 -16.51 22.45 4.45
N ASN A 11 -17.70 22.67 4.98
CA ASN A 11 -18.26 21.98 6.13
C ASN A 11 -18.47 20.51 5.74
N VAL A 12 -17.51 19.64 6.06
CA VAL A 12 -17.67 18.20 5.85
C VAL A 12 -18.46 17.64 7.02
N ASN A 13 -19.77 17.65 6.90
CA ASN A 13 -20.63 16.75 7.67
C ASN A 13 -20.31 15.33 7.19
N ALA A 14 -19.56 14.56 7.95
CA ALA A 14 -19.37 13.14 7.70
C ALA A 14 -20.76 12.49 7.63
N PRO A 15 -21.08 11.72 6.55
CA PRO A 15 -22.36 11.04 6.47
C PRO A 15 -22.46 10.05 7.64
N ARG A 16 -23.55 10.15 8.42
CA ARG A 16 -23.90 9.11 9.39
C ARG A 16 -24.14 7.82 8.60
N ILE A 17 -23.44 6.75 9.00
CA ILE A 17 -23.66 5.43 8.45
C ILE A 17 -25.10 5.05 8.78
N ASP A 18 -25.92 4.93 7.74
CA ASP A 18 -27.30 4.41 7.87
C ASP A 18 -27.19 2.90 8.11
N ASP A 19 -27.55 2.46 9.29
CA ASP A 19 -27.51 1.04 9.73
C ASP A 19 -28.57 0.17 9.02
N SER A 20 -29.39 0.74 8.13
CA SER A 20 -30.48 0.07 7.41
C SER A 20 -30.07 -0.60 6.10
N THR A 21 -28.84 -0.44 5.63
CA THR A 21 -28.35 -1.17 4.42
C THR A 21 -28.14 -2.64 4.78
N PRO A 22 -28.66 -3.61 3.99
CA PRO A 22 -28.37 -5.02 4.22
C PRO A 22 -26.86 -5.22 4.25
N ARG A 23 -26.30 -5.67 5.38
CA ARG A 23 -24.87 -5.95 5.48
C ARG A 23 -24.55 -7.02 4.44
N SER A 24 -23.82 -6.65 3.40
CA SER A 24 -23.22 -7.62 2.49
C SER A 24 -22.39 -8.61 3.32
N LEU A 25 -22.42 -9.89 2.96
CA LEU A 25 -21.57 -10.88 3.61
C LEU A 25 -20.09 -10.42 3.55
N PRO A 26 -19.31 -10.69 4.60
CA PRO A 26 -17.90 -10.33 4.59
C PRO A 26 -17.14 -11.11 3.51
N SER A 27 -16.20 -10.46 2.83
CA SER A 27 -15.38 -11.13 1.83
C SER A 27 -14.19 -11.86 2.47
N LEU A 28 -13.88 -13.05 1.99
CA LEU A 28 -12.62 -13.76 2.29
C LEU A 28 -11.44 -13.16 1.50
N ALA A 29 -11.70 -12.42 0.42
CA ALA A 29 -10.67 -11.75 -0.34
C ALA A 29 -10.02 -10.64 0.51
N GLY A 30 -8.70 -10.76 0.71
CA GLY A 30 -7.94 -9.89 1.60
C GLY A 30 -7.57 -10.51 2.95
N MET A 31 -8.21 -11.61 3.35
CA MET A 31 -7.92 -12.29 4.62
C MET A 31 -6.60 -13.07 4.55
N GLY A 32 -5.76 -12.92 5.59
CA GLY A 32 -4.58 -13.77 5.79
C GLY A 32 -4.94 -15.20 6.23
N ARG A 33 -3.94 -16.10 6.27
CA ARG A 33 -4.15 -17.53 6.59
C ARG A 33 -4.82 -17.77 7.93
N THR A 34 -4.50 -16.96 8.95
CA THR A 34 -5.12 -17.07 10.29
C THR A 34 -6.61 -16.78 10.22
N GLN A 35 -6.99 -15.69 9.56
CA GLN A 35 -8.39 -15.30 9.39
C GLN A 35 -9.16 -16.31 8.52
N LEU A 36 -8.55 -16.85 7.47
CA LEU A 36 -9.16 -17.92 6.66
C LEU A 36 -9.36 -19.21 7.46
N ARG A 37 -8.45 -19.52 8.41
CA ARG A 37 -8.63 -20.65 9.33
C ARG A 37 -9.82 -20.42 10.27
N GLU A 38 -9.92 -19.24 10.83
CA GLU A 38 -11.04 -18.85 11.69
C GLU A 38 -12.38 -18.89 10.93
N ALA A 39 -12.42 -18.39 9.69
CA ALA A 39 -13.59 -18.46 8.83
C ALA A 39 -13.99 -19.92 8.53
N ALA A 40 -13.02 -20.80 8.26
CA ALA A 40 -13.28 -22.22 8.05
C ALA A 40 -13.87 -22.89 9.31
N LEU A 41 -13.33 -22.58 10.49
CA LEU A 41 -13.87 -23.07 11.77
C LEU A 41 -15.29 -22.56 12.03
N ALA A 42 -15.55 -21.28 11.78
CA ALA A 42 -16.87 -20.69 11.93
C ALA A 42 -17.92 -21.35 11.00
N CYS A 43 -17.48 -21.88 9.85
CA CYS A 43 -18.30 -22.65 8.93
C CYS A 43 -18.35 -24.16 9.26
N GLY A 44 -17.95 -24.57 10.47
CA GLY A 44 -18.08 -25.96 10.93
C GLY A 44 -17.02 -26.92 10.38
N VAL A 45 -15.88 -26.43 9.91
CA VAL A 45 -14.72 -27.26 9.57
C VAL A 45 -14.09 -27.76 10.88
N GLU A 46 -13.81 -29.06 10.98
CA GLU A 46 -13.13 -29.64 12.13
C GLU A 46 -11.76 -29.02 12.37
N GLU A 47 -11.36 -28.79 13.64
CA GLU A 47 -10.10 -28.16 14.03
C GLU A 47 -8.89 -28.83 13.35
N ARG A 48 -8.85 -30.17 13.30
CA ARG A 48 -7.76 -30.92 12.65
C ARG A 48 -7.61 -30.66 11.15
N LYS A 49 -8.69 -30.22 10.48
CA LYS A 49 -8.73 -29.92 9.04
C LYS A 49 -8.63 -28.42 8.75
N ALA A 50 -8.81 -27.54 9.75
CA ALA A 50 -8.94 -26.10 9.55
C ALA A 50 -7.71 -25.46 8.90
N LYS A 51 -6.49 -25.87 9.31
CA LYS A 51 -5.24 -25.40 8.67
C LYS A 51 -5.16 -25.78 7.20
N MET A 52 -5.51 -27.02 6.86
CA MET A 52 -5.52 -27.50 5.46
C MET A 52 -6.53 -26.69 4.63
N ARG A 53 -7.73 -26.46 5.17
CA ARG A 53 -8.77 -25.67 4.47
C ARG A 53 -8.35 -24.23 4.27
N ALA A 54 -7.74 -23.60 5.27
CA ALA A 54 -7.19 -22.25 5.12
C ALA A 54 -6.16 -22.18 3.99
N ASN A 55 -5.26 -23.17 3.88
CA ASN A 55 -4.29 -23.22 2.80
C ASN A 55 -4.93 -23.42 1.42
N GLN A 56 -5.98 -24.27 1.33
CA GLN A 56 -6.74 -24.44 0.09
C GLN A 56 -7.45 -23.15 -0.32
N LEU A 57 -8.16 -22.50 0.62
CA LEU A 57 -8.80 -21.21 0.39
C LEU A 57 -7.78 -20.16 -0.05
N PHE A 58 -6.64 -20.08 0.64
CA PHE A 58 -5.57 -19.15 0.32
C PHE A 58 -5.04 -19.33 -1.11
N GLY A 59 -4.78 -20.57 -1.52
CA GLY A 59 -4.35 -20.88 -2.89
C GLY A 59 -5.40 -20.48 -3.94
N TRP A 60 -6.69 -20.79 -3.70
CA TRP A 60 -7.74 -20.39 -4.62
C TRP A 60 -7.89 -18.89 -4.73
N ILE A 61 -7.87 -18.18 -3.61
CA ILE A 61 -8.03 -16.72 -3.59
C ILE A 61 -6.81 -16.00 -4.20
N TYR A 62 -5.59 -16.38 -3.81
CA TYR A 62 -4.40 -15.58 -4.10
C TYR A 62 -3.47 -16.14 -5.18
N HIS A 63 -3.59 -17.44 -5.52
CA HIS A 63 -2.88 -18.00 -6.65
C HIS A 63 -3.74 -18.05 -7.90
N TYR A 64 -4.99 -18.52 -7.78
CA TYR A 64 -5.91 -18.62 -8.92
C TYR A 64 -6.77 -17.38 -9.14
N GLY A 65 -6.92 -16.50 -8.15
CA GLY A 65 -7.77 -15.30 -8.26
C GLY A 65 -9.26 -15.59 -8.27
N SER A 66 -9.68 -16.74 -7.73
CA SER A 66 -11.07 -17.21 -7.78
C SER A 66 -12.08 -16.18 -7.30
N THR A 67 -13.20 -16.09 -7.98
CA THR A 67 -14.34 -15.22 -7.65
C THR A 67 -15.58 -16.00 -7.26
N SER A 68 -15.54 -17.35 -7.35
CA SER A 68 -16.62 -18.25 -6.95
C SER A 68 -16.08 -19.42 -6.13
N PHE A 69 -16.83 -19.80 -5.09
CA PHE A 69 -16.54 -21.02 -4.33
C PHE A 69 -16.70 -22.29 -5.17
N ASP A 70 -17.46 -22.25 -6.26
CA ASP A 70 -17.66 -23.42 -7.14
C ASP A 70 -16.40 -23.83 -7.89
N GLU A 71 -15.47 -22.90 -8.09
CA GLU A 71 -14.17 -23.18 -8.70
C GLU A 71 -13.26 -24.03 -7.80
N MET A 72 -13.50 -24.03 -6.48
CA MET A 72 -12.62 -24.63 -5.46
C MET A 72 -12.79 -26.17 -5.38
N THR A 73 -12.36 -26.87 -6.44
CA THR A 73 -12.66 -28.30 -6.63
C THR A 73 -12.05 -29.25 -5.59
N ASN A 74 -10.99 -28.83 -4.90
CA ASN A 74 -10.35 -29.60 -3.81
C ASN A 74 -10.99 -29.35 -2.42
N ILE A 75 -12.06 -28.54 -2.36
CA ILE A 75 -12.89 -28.32 -1.18
C ILE A 75 -14.24 -29.01 -1.46
N ASP A 76 -14.70 -29.84 -0.54
CA ASP A 76 -15.97 -30.57 -0.69
C ASP A 76 -17.17 -29.62 -0.79
N LYS A 77 -18.21 -30.10 -1.49
CA LYS A 77 -19.38 -29.30 -1.88
C LYS A 77 -20.13 -28.72 -0.67
N GLU A 78 -20.20 -29.49 0.41
CA GLU A 78 -20.89 -29.08 1.64
C GLU A 78 -20.15 -27.94 2.32
N THR A 79 -18.80 -28.04 2.43
CA THR A 79 -17.96 -26.95 2.99
C THR A 79 -18.05 -25.69 2.12
N ARG A 80 -18.02 -25.82 0.78
CA ARG A 80 -18.21 -24.68 -0.14
C ARG A 80 -19.57 -24.01 0.06
N GLY A 81 -20.64 -24.79 0.20
CA GLY A 81 -21.98 -24.26 0.46
C GLY A 81 -22.06 -23.50 1.78
N ARG A 82 -21.46 -24.04 2.86
CA ARG A 82 -21.40 -23.34 4.16
C ARG A 82 -20.59 -22.05 4.08
N LEU A 83 -19.45 -22.04 3.38
CA LEU A 83 -18.66 -20.83 3.16
C LEU A 83 -19.48 -19.78 2.38
N ALA A 84 -20.12 -20.15 1.28
CA ALA A 84 -20.93 -19.26 0.47
C ALA A 84 -22.15 -18.67 1.20
N ALA A 85 -22.67 -19.38 2.23
CA ALA A 85 -23.75 -18.87 3.06
C ALA A 85 -23.31 -17.75 4.03
N HIS A 86 -22.02 -17.63 4.34
CA HIS A 86 -21.50 -16.71 5.35
C HIS A 86 -20.47 -15.71 4.80
N TYR A 87 -19.92 -15.97 3.62
CA TYR A 87 -18.84 -15.17 3.03
C TYR A 87 -19.01 -14.99 1.53
N THR A 88 -18.38 -13.95 0.99
CA THR A 88 -18.17 -13.77 -0.44
C THR A 88 -16.69 -13.85 -0.81
N LEU A 89 -16.40 -13.76 -2.10
CA LEU A 89 -15.03 -13.56 -2.65
C LEU A 89 -14.94 -12.23 -3.39
N ASP A 90 -15.92 -11.35 -3.18
CA ASP A 90 -16.01 -10.07 -3.89
C ASP A 90 -14.84 -9.16 -3.56
N ARG A 91 -14.40 -8.42 -4.58
CA ARG A 91 -13.45 -7.30 -4.42
C ARG A 91 -14.24 -6.01 -4.21
N PRO A 92 -13.65 -5.01 -3.54
CA PRO A 92 -14.19 -3.66 -3.50
C PRO A 92 -14.48 -3.14 -4.92
N ARG A 93 -15.49 -2.30 -5.05
CA ARG A 93 -15.96 -1.79 -6.34
C ARG A 93 -15.00 -0.72 -6.89
N ILE A 94 -14.66 -0.80 -8.17
CA ILE A 94 -14.00 0.28 -8.90
C ILE A 94 -15.08 1.30 -9.25
N LEU A 95 -14.96 2.53 -8.70
CA LEU A 95 -15.83 3.66 -9.06
C LEU A 95 -15.40 4.29 -10.37
N GLU A 96 -14.09 4.45 -10.54
CA GLU A 96 -13.52 5.04 -11.74
C GLU A 96 -12.21 4.36 -12.12
N ARG A 97 -11.98 4.18 -13.40
CA ARG A 97 -10.73 3.71 -13.97
C ARG A 97 -10.29 4.64 -15.09
N LEU A 98 -9.18 5.32 -14.88
CA LEU A 98 -8.52 6.15 -15.89
C LEU A 98 -7.34 5.38 -16.49
N VAL A 99 -7.21 5.44 -17.82
CA VAL A 99 -6.10 4.78 -18.53
C VAL A 99 -5.39 5.84 -19.39
N SER A 100 -4.10 6.03 -19.14
CA SER A 100 -3.25 6.94 -19.92
C SER A 100 -2.72 6.27 -21.18
N THR A 101 -2.17 7.06 -22.10
CA THR A 101 -1.62 6.59 -23.39
C THR A 101 -0.42 5.65 -23.22
N ASP A 102 0.31 5.76 -22.12
CA ASP A 102 1.43 4.86 -21.74
C ASP A 102 0.98 3.55 -21.10
N GLY A 103 -0.35 3.37 -20.91
CA GLY A 103 -0.94 2.20 -20.26
C GLY A 103 -1.03 2.31 -18.73
N THR A 104 -0.63 3.43 -18.13
CA THR A 104 -0.85 3.69 -16.70
C THR A 104 -2.34 3.65 -16.38
N ARG A 105 -2.72 2.95 -15.31
CA ARG A 105 -4.12 2.81 -14.87
C ARG A 105 -4.27 3.35 -13.47
N LYS A 106 -5.12 4.33 -13.29
CA LYS A 106 -5.53 4.85 -11.99
C LYS A 106 -6.92 4.33 -11.65
N TYR A 107 -7.07 3.76 -10.47
CA TYR A 107 -8.32 3.24 -9.95
C TYR A 107 -8.77 4.08 -8.76
N LEU A 108 -10.03 4.50 -8.75
CA LEU A 108 -10.73 4.96 -7.58
C LEU A 108 -11.57 3.80 -7.05
N ILE A 109 -11.29 3.35 -5.85
CA ILE A 109 -11.84 2.13 -5.24
C ILE A 109 -12.71 2.52 -4.06
N GLU A 110 -13.97 2.07 -4.06
CA GLU A 110 -14.89 2.19 -2.93
C GLU A 110 -14.66 1.04 -1.96
N LEU A 111 -14.23 1.36 -0.75
CA LEU A 111 -13.97 0.39 0.33
C LEU A 111 -15.18 0.22 1.25
N ALA A 112 -15.98 1.26 1.36
CA ALA A 112 -17.27 1.32 2.05
C ALA A 112 -18.04 2.51 1.49
N PRO A 113 -19.35 2.63 1.68
CA PRO A 113 -20.12 3.77 1.21
C PRO A 113 -19.48 5.11 1.60
N GLY A 114 -19.04 5.90 0.62
CA GLY A 114 -18.37 7.19 0.80
C GLY A 114 -16.94 7.11 1.35
N VAL A 115 -16.32 5.93 1.36
CA VAL A 115 -14.94 5.70 1.80
C VAL A 115 -14.13 5.15 0.63
N GLU A 116 -13.26 5.96 0.08
CA GLU A 116 -12.57 5.71 -1.18
C GLU A 116 -11.06 5.77 -1.04
N CYS A 117 -10.34 5.01 -1.84
CA CYS A 117 -8.90 5.14 -1.97
C CYS A 117 -8.47 5.05 -3.44
N GLU A 118 -7.29 5.61 -3.72
CA GLU A 118 -6.67 5.57 -5.04
C GLU A 118 -5.58 4.51 -5.10
N THR A 119 -5.48 3.86 -6.25
CA THR A 119 -4.43 2.89 -6.58
C THR A 119 -3.98 3.12 -8.00
N VAL A 120 -2.68 3.04 -8.27
CA VAL A 120 -2.13 3.33 -9.61
C VAL A 120 -1.23 2.20 -10.07
N PHE A 121 -1.56 1.59 -11.21
CA PHE A 121 -0.66 0.69 -11.92
C PHE A 121 0.15 1.47 -12.95
N ILE A 122 1.47 1.38 -12.89
CA ILE A 122 2.41 2.03 -13.81
C ILE A 122 3.16 0.91 -14.56
N PRO A 123 2.88 0.72 -15.85
CA PRO A 123 3.61 -0.26 -16.67
C PRO A 123 5.04 0.22 -16.91
N ASP A 124 5.98 -0.71 -16.98
CA ASP A 124 7.35 -0.44 -17.42
C ASP A 124 7.58 -1.01 -18.83
N VAL A 125 8.36 -0.30 -19.62
CA VAL A 125 8.67 -0.63 -21.02
C VAL A 125 9.35 -2.00 -21.17
N ALA A 126 9.96 -2.53 -20.10
CA ALA A 126 10.74 -3.78 -20.09
C ALA A 126 10.00 -5.01 -19.54
N ARG A 127 8.67 -5.06 -19.50
CA ARG A 127 7.82 -6.16 -18.98
C ARG A 127 7.58 -6.21 -17.48
N SER A 128 7.93 -5.20 -16.72
CA SER A 128 7.62 -5.09 -15.31
C SER A 128 6.65 -3.93 -15.08
N GLY A 129 5.82 -4.00 -14.05
CA GLY A 129 4.95 -2.89 -13.66
C GLY A 129 4.98 -2.72 -12.17
N ALA A 130 4.84 -1.47 -11.72
CA ALA A 130 4.71 -1.11 -10.32
C ALA A 130 3.27 -0.78 -9.99
N LEU A 131 2.76 -1.34 -8.90
CA LEU A 131 1.47 -0.95 -8.35
C LEU A 131 1.70 -0.08 -7.12
N CYS A 132 1.23 1.16 -7.20
CA CYS A 132 1.21 2.10 -6.10
C CYS A 132 -0.08 1.88 -5.29
N VAL A 133 0.06 1.48 -4.02
CA VAL A 133 -1.07 1.20 -3.13
C VAL A 133 -1.16 2.22 -2.02
N SER A 134 -2.39 2.47 -1.57
CA SER A 134 -2.72 3.35 -0.44
C SER A 134 -2.71 2.56 0.88
N SER A 135 -2.39 3.24 1.97
CA SER A 135 -2.38 2.70 3.34
C SER A 135 -3.39 3.35 4.28
N GLN A 136 -3.93 4.51 3.89
CA GLN A 136 -4.94 5.25 4.65
C GLN A 136 -5.97 5.85 3.68
N VAL A 137 -7.13 6.23 4.19
CA VAL A 137 -8.07 7.13 3.51
C VAL A 137 -7.80 8.53 4.02
N GLY A 138 -7.37 9.43 3.13
CA GLY A 138 -6.73 10.69 3.51
C GLY A 138 -5.29 10.46 4.01
N CYS A 139 -4.74 11.38 4.77
CA CYS A 139 -3.39 11.27 5.31
C CYS A 139 -3.28 11.83 6.73
N THR A 140 -2.52 11.15 7.58
CA THR A 140 -2.15 11.65 8.92
C THR A 140 -1.25 12.87 8.85
N LEU A 141 -0.52 13.06 7.74
CA LEU A 141 0.46 14.11 7.52
C LEU A 141 -0.09 15.17 6.56
N ASN A 142 0.43 16.40 6.71
CA ASN A 142 0.06 17.57 5.93
C ASN A 142 1.24 18.11 5.10
N CYS A 143 1.94 17.24 4.38
CA CYS A 143 3.04 17.64 3.51
C CYS A 143 2.55 18.62 2.44
N THR A 144 3.23 19.77 2.30
CA THR A 144 2.75 20.91 1.50
C THR A 144 2.79 20.68 -0.02
N PHE A 145 3.62 19.76 -0.49
CA PHE A 145 3.72 19.36 -1.91
C PHE A 145 2.74 18.25 -2.31
N CYS A 146 2.02 17.65 -1.34
CA CYS A 146 1.21 16.45 -1.57
C CYS A 146 -0.28 16.77 -1.56
N HIS A 147 -1.00 16.38 -2.64
CA HIS A 147 -2.45 16.58 -2.70
C HIS A 147 -3.17 15.83 -1.57
N THR A 148 -2.79 14.57 -1.30
CA THR A 148 -3.37 13.81 -0.18
C THR A 148 -3.10 14.46 1.17
N GLY A 149 -2.02 15.24 1.31
CA GLY A 149 -1.72 16.01 2.51
C GLY A 149 -2.75 17.13 2.82
N THR A 150 -3.59 17.51 1.86
CA THR A 150 -4.71 18.45 2.06
C THR A 150 -5.98 17.75 2.54
N GLN A 151 -6.02 16.42 2.49
CA GLN A 151 -7.16 15.61 2.90
C GLN A 151 -6.98 15.15 4.34
N ALA A 152 -7.97 15.45 5.19
CA ALA A 152 -7.94 14.94 6.55
C ALA A 152 -7.95 13.41 6.58
N LEU A 153 -7.26 12.82 7.54
CA LEU A 153 -7.32 11.39 7.78
C LEU A 153 -8.75 10.98 8.15
N VAL A 154 -9.32 10.07 7.38
CA VAL A 154 -10.59 9.40 7.71
C VAL A 154 -10.31 8.19 8.58
N ARG A 155 -9.48 7.26 8.10
CA ARG A 155 -9.05 6.06 8.84
C ARG A 155 -7.86 5.35 8.18
N ASN A 156 -7.26 4.45 8.93
CA ASN A 156 -6.33 3.46 8.38
C ASN A 156 -7.07 2.45 7.50
N LEU A 157 -6.42 1.96 6.45
CA LEU A 157 -6.87 0.80 5.71
C LEU A 157 -6.55 -0.48 6.50
N THR A 158 -7.45 -1.45 6.45
CA THR A 158 -7.19 -2.81 6.93
C THR A 158 -6.22 -3.54 6.01
N ALA A 159 -5.58 -4.59 6.49
CA ALA A 159 -4.72 -5.44 5.65
C ALA A 159 -5.50 -6.00 4.44
N ALA A 160 -6.76 -6.37 4.65
CA ALA A 160 -7.64 -6.86 3.58
C ALA A 160 -7.86 -5.81 2.48
N GLU A 161 -8.11 -4.56 2.85
CA GLU A 161 -8.31 -3.46 1.90
C GLU A 161 -7.02 -3.10 1.13
N ILE A 162 -5.86 -3.24 1.77
CA ILE A 162 -4.57 -3.06 1.09
C ILE A 162 -4.35 -4.19 0.08
N VAL A 163 -4.59 -5.45 0.47
CA VAL A 163 -4.46 -6.62 -0.41
C VAL A 163 -5.45 -6.55 -1.58
N ALA A 164 -6.68 -6.08 -1.32
CA ALA A 164 -7.71 -5.94 -2.35
C ALA A 164 -7.29 -5.00 -3.48
N GLN A 165 -6.53 -3.94 -3.21
CA GLN A 165 -5.98 -3.06 -4.25
C GLN A 165 -5.10 -3.83 -5.25
N VAL A 166 -4.29 -4.77 -4.73
CA VAL A 166 -3.44 -5.63 -5.59
C VAL A 166 -4.30 -6.60 -6.40
N MET A 167 -5.31 -7.20 -5.77
CA MET A 167 -6.22 -8.14 -6.44
C MET A 167 -7.00 -7.45 -7.56
N ILE A 168 -7.57 -6.27 -7.30
CA ILE A 168 -8.31 -5.46 -8.29
C ILE A 168 -7.44 -5.13 -9.52
N ALA A 169 -6.20 -4.70 -9.30
CA ALA A 169 -5.28 -4.42 -10.40
C ALA A 169 -4.98 -5.67 -11.24
N ARG A 170 -4.80 -6.82 -10.59
CA ARG A 170 -4.54 -8.10 -11.26
C ARG A 170 -5.77 -8.62 -11.99
N ASP A 171 -6.97 -8.45 -11.43
CA ASP A 171 -8.24 -8.77 -12.09
C ASP A 171 -8.37 -7.94 -13.39
N ASP A 172 -8.18 -6.63 -13.33
CA ASP A 172 -8.28 -5.72 -14.48
C ASP A 172 -7.17 -5.97 -15.54
N LEU A 173 -6.01 -6.46 -15.13
CA LEU A 173 -4.90 -6.82 -16.01
C LEU A 173 -5.01 -8.26 -16.55
N ALA A 174 -6.02 -9.03 -16.14
CA ALA A 174 -6.17 -10.46 -16.44
C ALA A 174 -4.89 -11.26 -16.10
N GLU A 175 -4.37 -11.09 -14.87
CA GLU A 175 -3.09 -11.67 -14.41
C GLU A 175 -3.30 -12.87 -13.46
N TRP A 176 -4.26 -13.73 -13.77
CA TRP A 176 -4.49 -14.96 -13.05
C TRP A 176 -4.39 -16.19 -13.98
N PRO A 177 -3.92 -17.34 -13.51
CA PRO A 177 -3.32 -17.60 -12.18
C PRO A 177 -1.96 -16.90 -11.99
N SER A 178 -1.50 -16.82 -10.73
CA SER A 178 -0.19 -16.24 -10.42
C SER A 178 0.93 -17.02 -11.11
N SER A 179 1.61 -16.35 -12.04
CA SER A 179 2.73 -16.90 -12.80
C SER A 179 3.88 -15.90 -12.79
N ASN A 180 5.11 -16.39 -12.91
CA ASN A 180 6.27 -15.52 -13.07
C ASN A 180 6.50 -15.17 -14.55
N ALA A 181 5.95 -15.94 -15.49
CA ALA A 181 6.22 -15.78 -16.92
C ALA A 181 5.53 -14.52 -17.50
N ASP A 182 4.27 -14.29 -17.12
CA ASP A 182 3.45 -13.21 -17.69
C ASP A 182 3.04 -12.16 -16.64
N ARG A 183 3.82 -12.05 -15.55
CA ARG A 183 3.54 -11.14 -14.46
C ARG A 183 3.63 -9.68 -14.89
N LYS A 184 2.52 -8.96 -14.79
CA LYS A 184 2.42 -7.52 -15.07
C LYS A 184 2.68 -6.70 -13.81
N VAL A 185 2.07 -7.07 -12.68
CA VAL A 185 2.33 -6.44 -11.37
C VAL A 185 3.53 -7.13 -10.73
N THR A 186 4.71 -6.58 -10.94
CA THR A 186 5.97 -7.15 -10.43
C THR A 186 6.46 -6.50 -9.16
N ASN A 187 6.13 -5.23 -8.95
CA ASN A 187 6.56 -4.45 -7.80
C ASN A 187 5.35 -3.79 -7.12
N ILE A 188 5.40 -3.70 -5.79
CA ILE A 188 4.42 -2.94 -4.99
C ILE A 188 5.15 -1.79 -4.32
N VAL A 189 4.57 -0.59 -4.39
CA VAL A 189 5.08 0.57 -3.69
C VAL A 189 3.98 1.19 -2.83
N PHE A 190 4.22 1.34 -1.54
CA PHE A 190 3.33 2.04 -0.61
C PHE A 190 3.62 3.54 -0.69
N MET A 191 3.17 4.14 -1.80
CA MET A 191 3.38 5.56 -2.15
C MET A 191 2.06 6.24 -2.56
N GLY A 192 0.92 5.59 -2.34
CA GLY A 192 -0.42 6.15 -2.50
C GLY A 192 -0.83 7.02 -1.33
N MET A 193 -2.11 6.98 -0.99
CA MET A 193 -2.66 7.80 0.09
C MET A 193 -2.19 7.28 1.46
N GLY A 194 -1.77 8.23 2.33
CA GLY A 194 -1.45 7.98 3.73
C GLY A 194 0.03 7.80 4.04
N GLU A 195 0.33 7.75 5.34
CA GLU A 195 1.66 7.42 5.90
C GLU A 195 1.66 5.96 6.37
N PRO A 196 2.35 5.04 5.67
CA PRO A 196 2.29 3.61 5.98
C PRO A 196 2.77 3.26 7.40
N LEU A 197 3.72 4.01 7.97
CA LEU A 197 4.26 3.72 9.30
C LEU A 197 3.30 4.08 10.43
N TYR A 198 2.25 4.88 10.18
CA TYR A 198 1.15 5.06 11.12
C TYR A 198 0.08 3.96 11.00
N ASN A 199 0.22 3.06 10.02
CA ASN A 199 -0.62 1.89 9.84
C ASN A 199 0.22 0.59 9.75
N LEU A 200 1.33 0.52 10.47
CA LEU A 200 2.37 -0.49 10.29
C LEU A 200 1.87 -1.92 10.48
N ASP A 201 0.92 -2.16 11.37
CA ASP A 201 0.38 -3.51 11.61
C ASP A 201 -0.33 -4.04 10.37
N HIS A 202 -1.31 -3.30 9.84
CA HIS A 202 -2.04 -3.71 8.64
C HIS A 202 -1.15 -3.72 7.38
N VAL A 203 -0.20 -2.79 7.28
CA VAL A 203 0.80 -2.80 6.20
C VAL A 203 1.64 -4.07 6.27
N SER A 204 2.11 -4.47 7.45
CA SER A 204 2.91 -5.71 7.61
C SER A 204 2.10 -6.95 7.26
N ASP A 205 0.86 -7.07 7.76
CA ASP A 205 -0.01 -8.21 7.48
C ASP A 205 -0.37 -8.31 5.98
N SER A 206 -0.57 -7.16 5.33
CA SER A 206 -0.79 -7.12 3.87
C SER A 206 0.44 -7.59 3.10
N ILE A 207 1.64 -7.18 3.51
CA ILE A 207 2.92 -7.61 2.92
C ILE A 207 3.09 -9.13 3.07
N ASP A 208 2.74 -9.70 4.22
CA ASP A 208 2.80 -11.14 4.45
C ASP A 208 1.90 -11.89 3.47
N THR A 209 0.67 -11.42 3.27
CA THR A 209 -0.28 -12.01 2.33
C THR A 209 0.18 -11.86 0.87
N ILE A 210 0.65 -10.68 0.47
CA ILE A 210 1.11 -10.39 -0.90
C ILE A 210 2.39 -11.17 -1.24
N SER A 211 3.29 -11.35 -0.26
CA SER A 211 4.58 -12.02 -0.49
C SER A 211 4.56 -13.52 -0.29
N ASP A 212 3.45 -14.10 0.16
CA ASP A 212 3.34 -15.54 0.41
C ASP A 212 3.55 -16.33 -0.90
N PRO A 213 4.50 -17.29 -0.92
CA PRO A 213 4.88 -18.03 -2.14
C PRO A 213 3.78 -18.94 -2.69
N GLU A 214 2.80 -19.32 -1.87
CA GLU A 214 1.65 -20.15 -2.29
C GLU A 214 0.46 -19.30 -2.79
N GLY A 215 0.62 -17.97 -2.80
CA GLY A 215 -0.38 -17.01 -3.26
C GLY A 215 0.11 -16.14 -4.41
N MET A 216 0.11 -14.82 -4.20
CA MET A 216 0.54 -13.85 -5.22
C MET A 216 2.06 -13.90 -5.47
N ALA A 217 2.85 -14.34 -4.51
CA ALA A 217 4.29 -14.58 -4.61
C ALA A 217 5.11 -13.34 -5.07
N ILE A 218 4.72 -12.14 -4.66
CA ILE A 218 5.49 -10.92 -4.93
C ILE A 218 6.56 -10.78 -3.85
N GLY A 219 7.80 -11.13 -4.18
CA GLY A 219 8.89 -11.20 -3.20
C GLY A 219 9.14 -9.87 -2.48
N ARG A 220 9.49 -9.91 -1.19
CA ARG A 220 9.65 -8.73 -0.30
C ARG A 220 10.65 -7.69 -0.83
N ARG A 221 11.65 -8.09 -1.64
CA ARG A 221 12.58 -7.17 -2.32
C ARG A 221 11.93 -6.38 -3.46
N ARG A 222 10.75 -6.78 -3.90
CA ARG A 222 9.93 -6.08 -4.89
C ARG A 222 8.83 -5.23 -4.25
N ILE A 223 8.82 -5.18 -2.92
CA ILE A 223 7.89 -4.35 -2.15
C ILE A 223 8.70 -3.24 -1.49
N THR A 224 8.31 -1.99 -1.76
CA THR A 224 8.92 -0.80 -1.17
C THR A 224 7.90 -0.08 -0.29
N VAL A 225 8.24 0.15 0.96
CA VAL A 225 7.44 0.99 1.84
C VAL A 225 8.08 2.37 1.92
N SER A 226 7.32 3.39 1.55
CA SER A 226 7.75 4.78 1.66
C SER A 226 7.29 5.38 2.98
N THR A 227 8.07 6.31 3.52
CA THR A 227 7.70 7.09 4.71
C THR A 227 8.23 8.51 4.61
N SER A 228 7.49 9.44 5.15
CA SER A 228 7.95 10.82 5.36
C SER A 228 8.93 10.93 6.55
N GLY A 229 9.19 9.84 7.27
CA GLY A 229 10.19 9.79 8.33
C GLY A 229 9.62 9.62 9.73
N VAL A 230 8.69 8.69 9.94
CA VAL A 230 8.23 8.28 11.28
C VAL A 230 9.33 7.44 11.93
N VAL A 231 10.37 8.13 12.43
CA VAL A 231 11.65 7.57 12.89
C VAL A 231 11.50 6.35 13.80
N PRO A 232 10.66 6.34 14.85
CA PRO A 232 10.56 5.19 15.76
C PRO A 232 10.11 3.90 15.07
N LYS A 233 9.44 3.99 13.91
CA LYS A 233 8.87 2.84 13.20
C LYS A 233 9.74 2.31 12.05
N ILE A 234 10.81 3.02 11.69
CA ILE A 234 11.68 2.64 10.55
C ILE A 234 12.35 1.28 10.81
N SER A 235 12.99 1.10 11.96
CA SER A 235 13.64 -0.17 12.30
C SER A 235 12.65 -1.32 12.45
N GLU A 236 11.49 -1.05 13.07
CA GLU A 236 10.42 -2.03 13.23
C GLU A 236 9.90 -2.53 11.87
N LEU A 237 9.67 -1.63 10.91
CA LEU A 237 9.31 -2.00 9.54
C LEU A 237 10.32 -3.00 8.95
N GLY A 238 11.61 -2.66 8.99
CA GLY A 238 12.65 -3.50 8.41
C GLY A 238 12.73 -4.88 9.05
N THR A 239 12.61 -4.95 10.36
CA THR A 239 12.64 -6.21 11.12
C THR A 239 11.43 -7.09 10.84
N ARG A 240 10.23 -6.49 10.78
CA ARG A 240 8.97 -7.23 10.57
C ARG A 240 8.81 -7.70 9.13
N THR A 241 9.08 -6.81 8.17
CA THR A 241 8.69 -7.05 6.78
C THR A 241 9.85 -7.45 5.87
N ASN A 242 11.07 -7.07 6.21
CA ASN A 242 12.23 -7.28 5.36
C ASN A 242 12.05 -6.71 3.93
N THR A 243 11.30 -5.61 3.77
CA THR A 243 11.03 -4.93 2.50
C THR A 243 12.09 -3.90 2.16
N MET A 244 11.98 -3.28 0.99
CA MET A 244 12.76 -2.08 0.62
C MET A 244 12.16 -0.86 1.32
N LEU A 245 13.00 0.14 1.61
CA LEU A 245 12.59 1.39 2.23
C LEU A 245 12.78 2.55 1.24
N ALA A 246 11.78 3.42 1.16
CA ALA A 246 11.89 4.72 0.52
C ALA A 246 11.64 5.84 1.55
N ILE A 247 12.30 6.98 1.35
CA ILE A 247 12.18 8.16 2.21
C ILE A 247 11.75 9.35 1.37
N SER A 248 10.62 9.94 1.70
CA SER A 248 10.19 11.24 1.18
C SER A 248 11.06 12.33 1.81
N LEU A 249 12.20 12.65 1.16
CA LEU A 249 13.23 13.54 1.70
C LEU A 249 12.92 15.01 1.42
N HIS A 250 12.87 15.38 0.16
CA HIS A 250 12.49 16.66 -0.47
C HIS A 250 13.29 17.91 -0.05
N ALA A 251 14.13 17.84 0.97
CA ALA A 251 15.00 18.92 1.42
C ALA A 251 16.30 18.39 2.02
N THR A 252 17.35 19.21 2.05
CA THR A 252 18.67 18.86 2.57
C THR A 252 18.99 19.54 3.89
N ASN A 253 18.10 20.41 4.38
CA ASN A 253 18.20 21.10 5.66
C ASN A 253 16.85 21.11 6.39
N ASP A 254 16.89 21.24 7.72
CA ASP A 254 15.70 21.15 8.55
C ASP A 254 14.73 22.31 8.30
N ALA A 255 15.23 23.54 8.07
CA ALA A 255 14.37 24.70 7.88
C ALA A 255 13.43 24.52 6.70
N LEU A 256 13.92 24.13 5.54
CA LEU A 256 13.09 23.86 4.36
C LEU A 256 12.25 22.60 4.54
N ARG A 257 12.80 21.57 5.20
CA ARG A 257 12.06 20.33 5.41
C ARG A 257 10.89 20.50 6.37
N ASP A 258 11.01 21.40 7.35
CA ASP A 258 9.92 21.76 8.28
C ASP A 258 8.70 22.38 7.57
N GLU A 259 8.94 23.04 6.42
CA GLU A 259 7.91 23.61 5.56
C GLU A 259 7.29 22.56 4.62
N LEU A 260 8.15 21.77 3.97
CA LEU A 260 7.70 20.78 2.98
C LEU A 260 7.12 19.53 3.62
N VAL A 261 7.73 19.05 4.70
CA VAL A 261 7.39 17.84 5.44
C VAL A 261 7.29 18.16 6.93
N PRO A 262 6.18 18.71 7.43
CA PRO A 262 6.05 19.22 8.81
C PRO A 262 6.36 18.21 9.91
N LEU A 263 6.32 16.90 9.59
CA LEU A 263 6.79 15.82 10.47
C LEU A 263 8.25 16.00 10.92
N ASN A 264 9.07 16.71 10.11
CA ASN A 264 10.47 16.98 10.42
C ASN A 264 10.67 17.75 11.73
N LYS A 265 9.72 18.62 12.11
CA LYS A 265 9.74 19.32 13.41
C LYS A 265 9.80 18.34 14.58
N LYS A 266 9.19 17.15 14.43
CA LYS A 266 9.21 16.09 15.45
C LYS A 266 10.42 15.18 15.29
N TYR A 267 10.83 14.90 14.06
CA TYR A 267 11.94 14.01 13.73
C TYR A 267 12.90 14.70 12.74
N PRO A 268 13.83 15.55 13.23
CA PRO A 268 14.77 16.28 12.37
C PRO A 268 15.64 15.35 11.55
N LEU A 269 16.22 15.90 10.47
CA LEU A 269 17.07 15.17 9.51
C LEU A 269 18.15 14.32 10.18
N LYS A 270 18.77 14.83 11.27
CA LYS A 270 19.77 14.03 11.99
C LYS A 270 19.19 12.73 12.52
N MET A 271 18.04 12.77 13.19
CA MET A 271 17.37 11.58 13.72
C MET A 271 16.94 10.63 12.60
N LEU A 272 16.41 11.19 11.52
CA LEU A 272 16.00 10.44 10.35
C LEU A 272 17.19 9.69 9.72
N MET A 273 18.29 10.39 9.49
CA MET A 273 19.49 9.80 8.89
C MET A 273 20.14 8.74 9.78
N ASP A 274 20.10 8.92 11.10
CA ASP A 274 20.60 7.91 12.04
C ASP A 274 19.74 6.63 11.98
N ALA A 275 18.41 6.76 11.93
CA ALA A 275 17.51 5.62 11.75
C ALA A 275 17.68 4.91 10.40
N ILE A 276 17.92 5.67 9.33
CA ILE A 276 18.18 5.14 7.98
C ILE A 276 19.46 4.31 7.97
N ARG A 277 20.54 4.80 8.59
CA ARG A 277 21.83 4.07 8.68
C ARG A 277 21.70 2.77 9.47
N ALA A 278 20.77 2.74 10.43
CA ALA A 278 20.48 1.57 11.25
C ALA A 278 19.43 0.62 10.62
N TYR A 279 18.94 0.92 9.39
CA TYR A 279 17.91 0.09 8.76
C TYR A 279 18.39 -1.34 8.52
N PRO A 280 17.63 -2.38 8.96
CA PRO A 280 18.03 -3.77 8.84
C PRO A 280 18.35 -4.20 7.42
N GLY A 281 19.51 -4.83 7.23
CA GLY A 281 19.91 -5.39 5.94
C GLY A 281 20.35 -4.37 4.88
N LEU A 282 20.60 -3.12 5.26
CA LEU A 282 21.11 -2.08 4.37
C LEU A 282 22.47 -2.46 3.78
N ASN A 283 22.59 -2.48 2.44
CA ASN A 283 23.82 -2.74 1.71
C ASN A 283 23.69 -2.30 0.24
N ASN A 284 24.76 -2.48 -0.59
CA ASN A 284 24.74 -2.05 -1.99
C ASN A 284 23.70 -2.75 -2.88
N SER A 285 23.21 -3.92 -2.51
CA SER A 285 22.12 -4.61 -3.21
C SER A 285 20.73 -4.28 -2.63
N ARG A 286 20.70 -3.62 -1.47
CA ARG A 286 19.50 -3.21 -0.75
C ARG A 286 19.64 -1.76 -0.31
N ARG A 287 19.49 -0.87 -1.29
CA ARG A 287 19.65 0.56 -1.10
C ARG A 287 18.37 1.19 -0.61
N ILE A 288 18.49 2.28 0.13
CA ILE A 288 17.38 3.18 0.44
C ILE A 288 17.08 4.02 -0.79
N THR A 289 15.81 4.15 -1.14
CA THR A 289 15.39 5.10 -2.18
C THR A 289 15.03 6.44 -1.50
N PHE A 290 15.57 7.53 -2.01
CA PHE A 290 15.23 8.88 -1.56
C PHE A 290 14.39 9.54 -2.65
N GLU A 291 13.13 9.83 -2.33
CA GLU A 291 12.22 10.58 -3.19
C GLU A 291 12.47 12.07 -3.00
N TYR A 292 12.67 12.78 -4.08
CA TYR A 292 12.99 14.20 -4.07
C TYR A 292 12.20 14.93 -5.16
N VAL A 293 11.09 15.57 -4.77
CA VAL A 293 10.29 16.43 -5.65
C VAL A 293 11.07 17.72 -5.87
N MET A 294 11.39 18.04 -7.12
CA MET A 294 12.11 19.24 -7.50
C MET A 294 11.14 20.41 -7.66
N LEU A 295 11.22 21.37 -6.75
CA LEU A 295 10.41 22.58 -6.74
C LEU A 295 11.26 23.74 -7.26
N LYS A 296 10.85 24.32 -8.40
CA LYS A 296 11.59 25.38 -9.09
C LYS A 296 11.86 26.58 -8.17
N GLY A 297 13.15 26.92 -8.05
CA GLY A 297 13.61 28.05 -7.25
C GLY A 297 13.56 27.81 -5.72
N VAL A 298 13.24 26.59 -5.28
CA VAL A 298 13.11 26.23 -3.86
C VAL A 298 14.21 25.25 -3.46
N ASN A 299 14.27 24.07 -4.09
CA ASN A 299 15.18 22.98 -3.74
C ASN A 299 15.94 22.39 -4.95
N ASP A 300 15.93 23.05 -6.09
CA ASP A 300 16.49 22.59 -7.38
C ASP A 300 17.86 23.20 -7.72
N SER A 301 18.50 23.91 -6.78
CA SER A 301 19.78 24.56 -7.01
C SER A 301 20.97 23.57 -6.97
N LEU A 302 22.09 23.96 -7.61
CA LEU A 302 23.36 23.22 -7.50
C LEU A 302 23.86 23.12 -6.05
N ALA A 303 23.55 24.12 -5.22
CA ALA A 303 23.90 24.10 -3.80
C ALA A 303 23.15 23.00 -3.07
N GLU A 304 21.83 22.85 -3.33
CA GLU A 304 21.01 21.76 -2.79
C GLU A 304 21.49 20.40 -3.29
N ALA A 305 21.86 20.27 -4.57
CA ALA A 305 22.40 19.02 -5.10
C ALA A 305 23.69 18.59 -4.39
N ARG A 306 24.59 19.54 -4.11
CA ARG A 306 25.84 19.27 -3.35
C ARG A 306 25.56 18.94 -1.90
N ALA A 307 24.59 19.61 -1.28
CA ALA A 307 24.14 19.33 0.09
C ALA A 307 23.53 17.93 0.19
N LEU A 308 22.72 17.51 -0.81
CA LEU A 308 22.13 16.18 -0.90
C LEU A 308 23.21 15.09 -0.95
N VAL A 309 24.22 15.24 -1.81
CA VAL A 309 25.35 14.30 -1.87
C VAL A 309 26.08 14.21 -0.53
N LYS A 310 26.30 15.34 0.15
CA LYS A 310 26.93 15.39 1.47
C LYS A 310 26.08 14.70 2.55
N LEU A 311 24.77 14.94 2.56
CA LEU A 311 23.81 14.35 3.52
C LEU A 311 23.79 12.82 3.42
N LEU A 312 23.81 12.30 2.18
CA LEU A 312 23.69 10.87 1.89
C LEU A 312 25.04 10.13 1.92
N LYS A 313 26.15 10.83 2.20
CA LYS A 313 27.48 10.20 2.24
C LYS A 313 27.50 9.00 3.19
N GLY A 314 27.96 7.85 2.67
CA GLY A 314 28.07 6.60 3.42
C GLY A 314 26.77 5.80 3.56
N VAL A 315 25.67 6.26 2.94
CA VAL A 315 24.41 5.50 2.88
C VAL A 315 24.30 4.85 1.50
N PRO A 316 24.11 3.52 1.41
CA PRO A 316 23.74 2.88 0.15
C PRO A 316 22.40 3.42 -0.34
N ALA A 317 22.40 4.31 -1.32
CA ALA A 317 21.26 5.12 -1.72
C ALA A 317 20.94 5.01 -3.21
N LYS A 318 19.68 5.23 -3.56
CA LYS A 318 19.16 5.67 -4.85
C LYS A 318 18.44 6.98 -4.62
N ILE A 319 18.50 7.89 -5.58
CA ILE A 319 17.74 9.14 -5.55
C ILE A 319 16.80 9.11 -6.74
N ASN A 320 15.52 9.30 -6.46
CA ASN A 320 14.48 9.49 -7.47
C ASN A 320 14.14 10.98 -7.51
N LEU A 321 14.53 11.65 -8.59
CA LEU A 321 14.23 13.06 -8.82
C LEU A 321 12.88 13.15 -9.54
N ILE A 322 11.92 13.83 -8.96
CA ILE A 322 10.57 14.00 -9.49
C ILE A 322 10.45 15.47 -9.93
N PRO A 323 10.42 15.74 -11.26
CA PRO A 323 10.35 17.10 -11.80
C PRO A 323 8.98 17.75 -11.58
#